data_377db56a8d3524f407934fca8cfc254e
#
_entry.id   377db56a8d3524f407934fca8cfc254e
#
_cell.length_a   1.000
_cell.length_b   1.000
_cell.length_c   1.000
_cell.angle_alpha   90.00
_cell.angle_beta   90.00
_cell.angle_gamma   90.00
#
_symmetry.space_group_name_H-M   'P 1'
#
loop_
_entity.id
_entity.type
_entity.pdbx_description
1 polymer ?
#
loop_
_entity_poly.entity_id
_entity_poly.type
_entity_poly.pdbx_seq_one_letter_code
_entity_poly.pdbx_strand_id
1 'polypeptide(L)'
;YTFFRIKRNTEKEIQLLDFLLENDLPIKNSRVILSESEAFDWLNRHQSSLKERDFIIQQNSHDDKKYFLGPSEISISIEEKIDWFDIKAIIKFGDYEIPFLEIRNLITNGQNEVRLPNGQIGIIPSSWAEQYKDLFMFSEPIKGESRLQKYHVALVQNLKDEHNAQVTMSRRLKKLMDFTKIEDQKLPSGFKGELRPYQKAGFNWMLFLNEFNFGACLADDMGLGKTIQTLALLQHEHETNTQSTSLLIMPTSLVYNWHM
;
A
#
# COMPACT_ATOMS: atom_id res chain seq x y z
N TYR A 1 -4.85 58.48 -30.82
CA TYR A 1 -5.25 57.18 -30.22
C TYR A 1 -5.04 56.11 -31.28
N THR A 2 -4.21 55.09 -30.97
CA THR A 2 -3.98 53.93 -31.84
C THR A 2 -4.88 52.81 -31.40
N PHE A 3 -5.77 52.35 -32.28
CA PHE A 3 -6.67 51.24 -32.01
C PHE A 3 -6.07 49.95 -32.62
N PHE A 4 -5.93 48.90 -31.80
CA PHE A 4 -5.53 47.60 -32.27
C PHE A 4 -6.75 46.69 -32.34
N ARG A 5 -6.96 46.06 -33.52
CA ARG A 5 -7.99 45.05 -33.69
C ARG A 5 -7.34 43.67 -33.67
N ILE A 6 -7.63 42.89 -32.61
CA ILE A 6 -7.20 41.50 -32.53
C ILE A 6 -8.20 40.63 -33.28
N LYS A 7 -7.73 39.88 -34.27
CA LYS A 7 -8.55 38.87 -34.96
C LYS A 7 -8.58 37.60 -34.11
N ARG A 8 -9.75 37.27 -33.58
CA ARG A 8 -9.96 36.02 -32.82
C ARG A 8 -9.92 34.82 -33.74
N ASN A 9 -9.32 33.72 -33.30
CA ASN A 9 -9.41 32.42 -33.95
C ASN A 9 -10.53 31.59 -33.25
N THR A 10 -11.78 31.82 -33.72
CA THR A 10 -12.96 31.22 -33.13
C THR A 10 -12.98 29.72 -33.24
N GLU A 11 -12.40 29.12 -34.28
CA GLU A 11 -12.30 27.67 -34.43
C GLU A 11 -11.38 27.05 -33.34
N LYS A 12 -10.21 27.64 -33.15
CA LYS A 12 -9.29 27.19 -32.08
C LYS A 12 -9.90 27.38 -30.70
N GLU A 13 -10.60 28.49 -30.48
CA GLU A 13 -11.28 28.78 -29.21
C GLU A 13 -12.39 27.76 -28.89
N ILE A 14 -13.19 27.36 -29.89
CA ILE A 14 -14.21 26.33 -29.75
C ILE A 14 -13.58 24.98 -29.42
N GLN A 15 -12.56 24.56 -30.18
CA GLN A 15 -11.85 23.30 -29.92
C GLN A 15 -11.25 23.23 -28.51
N LEU A 16 -10.69 24.33 -28.01
CA LEU A 16 -10.16 24.40 -26.64
C LEU A 16 -11.26 24.34 -25.59
N LEU A 17 -12.41 24.98 -25.86
CA LEU A 17 -13.57 24.93 -24.96
C LEU A 17 -14.17 23.52 -24.93
N ASP A 18 -14.32 22.88 -26.07
CA ASP A 18 -14.85 21.51 -26.19
C ASP A 18 -13.93 20.53 -25.43
N PHE A 19 -12.62 20.67 -25.55
CA PHE A 19 -11.67 19.89 -24.77
C PHE A 19 -11.90 20.04 -23.27
N LEU A 20 -12.11 21.24 -22.76
CA LEU A 20 -12.35 21.46 -21.33
C LEU A 20 -13.70 20.84 -20.87
N LEU A 21 -14.74 20.93 -21.69
CA LEU A 21 -16.06 20.35 -21.40
C LEU A 21 -16.04 18.82 -21.48
N GLU A 22 -15.36 18.23 -22.44
CA GLU A 22 -15.19 16.78 -22.59
C GLU A 22 -14.39 16.15 -21.43
N ASN A 23 -13.58 16.96 -20.75
CA ASN A 23 -12.80 16.53 -19.58
C ASN A 23 -13.44 16.95 -18.24
N ASP A 24 -14.75 16.89 -18.16
CA ASP A 24 -15.55 17.06 -16.95
C ASP A 24 -15.39 18.42 -16.25
N LEU A 25 -15.06 19.48 -17.00
CA LEU A 25 -15.01 20.82 -16.43
C LEU A 25 -16.36 21.55 -16.64
N PRO A 26 -17.19 21.71 -15.60
CA PRO A 26 -18.55 22.26 -15.74
C PRO A 26 -18.52 23.78 -15.93
N ILE A 27 -18.15 24.23 -17.15
CA ILE A 27 -18.01 25.65 -17.45
C ILE A 27 -19.37 26.31 -17.62
N LYS A 28 -19.65 27.34 -16.81
CA LYS A 28 -20.83 28.22 -16.92
C LYS A 28 -20.38 29.65 -16.93
N ASN A 29 -20.80 30.43 -17.93
CA ASN A 29 -20.44 31.85 -18.06
C ASN A 29 -18.92 32.08 -17.98
N SER A 30 -18.11 31.24 -18.67
CA SER A 30 -16.66 31.30 -18.67
C SER A 30 -16.01 31.12 -17.29
N ARG A 31 -16.70 30.49 -16.36
CA ARG A 31 -16.24 30.21 -15.00
C ARG A 31 -16.55 28.77 -14.60
N VAL A 32 -15.71 28.26 -13.72
CA VAL A 32 -15.90 26.99 -13.01
C VAL A 32 -15.68 27.26 -11.54
N ILE A 33 -16.50 26.66 -10.70
CA ILE A 33 -16.34 26.69 -9.24
C ILE A 33 -16.08 25.26 -8.82
N LEU A 34 -14.86 25.02 -8.30
CA LEU A 34 -14.42 23.75 -7.77
C LEU A 34 -13.88 23.97 -6.36
N SER A 35 -13.92 22.95 -5.54
CA SER A 35 -13.11 22.94 -4.31
C SER A 35 -11.63 22.92 -4.68
N GLU A 36 -10.78 23.32 -3.74
CA GLU A 36 -9.33 23.34 -3.93
C GLU A 36 -8.81 21.95 -4.37
N SER A 37 -9.23 20.90 -3.69
CA SER A 37 -8.82 19.53 -4.00
C SER A 37 -9.28 19.10 -5.41
N GLU A 38 -10.54 19.35 -5.78
CA GLU A 38 -11.05 19.03 -7.11
C GLU A 38 -10.30 19.76 -8.22
N ALA A 39 -9.97 21.04 -7.99
CA ALA A 39 -9.23 21.84 -8.96
C ALA A 39 -7.81 21.29 -9.19
N PHE A 40 -7.09 20.93 -8.11
CA PHE A 40 -5.75 20.34 -8.23
C PHE A 40 -5.76 18.92 -8.77
N ASP A 41 -6.74 18.07 -8.40
CA ASP A 41 -6.92 16.74 -8.97
C ASP A 41 -7.19 16.80 -10.48
N TRP A 42 -8.01 17.76 -10.91
CA TRP A 42 -8.29 17.98 -12.32
C TRP A 42 -7.04 18.47 -13.07
N LEU A 43 -6.33 19.47 -12.53
CA LEU A 43 -5.10 19.99 -13.11
C LEU A 43 -4.03 18.88 -13.24
N ASN A 44 -3.81 18.07 -12.22
CA ASN A 44 -2.84 16.99 -12.25
C ASN A 44 -3.15 15.95 -13.34
N ARG A 45 -4.42 15.57 -13.49
CA ARG A 45 -4.85 14.60 -14.51
C ARG A 45 -4.66 15.12 -15.93
N HIS A 46 -4.88 16.41 -16.17
CA HIS A 46 -4.93 16.97 -17.52
C HIS A 46 -3.72 17.83 -17.90
N GLN A 47 -2.71 17.91 -17.02
CA GLN A 47 -1.56 18.81 -17.21
C GLN A 47 -0.82 18.60 -18.54
N SER A 48 -0.53 17.36 -18.91
CA SER A 48 0.15 17.05 -20.19
C SER A 48 -0.69 17.53 -21.39
N SER A 49 -1.98 17.23 -21.37
CA SER A 49 -2.91 17.62 -22.43
C SER A 49 -3.13 19.14 -22.52
N LEU A 50 -3.10 19.84 -21.37
CA LEU A 50 -3.16 21.30 -21.33
C LEU A 50 -1.89 21.93 -21.94
N LYS A 51 -0.72 21.39 -21.60
CA LYS A 51 0.56 21.85 -22.12
C LYS A 51 0.67 21.62 -23.64
N GLU A 52 0.25 20.46 -24.14
CA GLU A 52 0.23 20.15 -25.59
C GLU A 52 -0.68 21.08 -26.37
N ARG A 53 -1.68 21.67 -25.73
CA ARG A 53 -2.64 22.61 -26.37
C ARG A 53 -2.31 24.08 -26.09
N ASP A 54 -1.12 24.38 -25.59
CA ASP A 54 -0.63 25.74 -25.29
C ASP A 54 -1.49 26.50 -24.26
N PHE A 55 -2.15 25.80 -23.31
CA PHE A 55 -2.84 26.49 -22.21
C PHE A 55 -1.81 27.11 -21.26
N ILE A 56 -2.04 28.36 -20.92
CA ILE A 56 -1.27 29.11 -19.91
C ILE A 56 -2.11 29.20 -18.64
N ILE A 57 -1.63 28.56 -17.57
CA ILE A 57 -2.28 28.56 -16.27
C ILE A 57 -1.69 29.71 -15.45
N GLN A 58 -2.52 30.66 -15.02
CA GLN A 58 -2.13 31.77 -14.16
C GLN A 58 -2.88 31.69 -12.84
N GLN A 59 -2.17 31.94 -11.74
CA GLN A 59 -2.73 31.98 -10.42
C GLN A 59 -2.88 33.44 -9.94
N ASN A 60 -4.08 33.79 -9.50
CA ASN A 60 -4.37 35.03 -8.81
C ASN A 60 -4.92 34.68 -7.43
N SER A 61 -4.11 34.73 -6.37
CA SER A 61 -4.56 34.51 -5.00
C SER A 61 -4.81 35.82 -4.28
N HIS A 62 -5.86 35.89 -3.46
CA HIS A 62 -6.14 37.03 -2.59
C HIS A 62 -5.31 37.00 -1.29
N ASP A 63 -4.70 35.85 -0.93
CA ASP A 63 -4.12 35.56 0.38
C ASP A 63 -2.58 35.39 0.38
N ASP A 64 -1.85 35.97 -0.56
CA ASP A 64 -0.38 35.77 -0.71
C ASP A 64 0.08 34.30 -0.78
N LYS A 65 -0.84 33.34 -0.76
CA LYS A 65 -0.55 31.92 -0.94
C LYS A 65 -0.20 31.66 -2.42
N LYS A 66 0.98 31.11 -2.64
CA LYS A 66 1.41 30.66 -3.97
C LYS A 66 1.39 29.15 -4.01
N TYR A 67 0.50 28.59 -4.81
CA TYR A 67 0.41 27.15 -5.00
C TYR A 67 1.36 26.66 -6.11
N PHE A 68 1.85 25.45 -5.93
CA PHE A 68 2.62 24.78 -6.96
C PHE A 68 1.65 24.22 -8.01
N LEU A 69 1.77 24.69 -9.26
CA LEU A 69 0.93 24.29 -10.38
C LEU A 69 1.63 23.31 -11.36
N GLY A 70 2.80 22.80 -10.96
CA GLY A 70 3.56 21.83 -11.73
C GLY A 70 3.09 20.38 -11.53
N PRO A 71 3.71 19.42 -12.22
CA PRO A 71 3.40 18.01 -12.05
C PRO A 71 3.71 17.53 -10.64
N SER A 72 2.82 16.71 -10.11
CA SER A 72 3.06 15.97 -8.88
C SER A 72 3.03 14.47 -9.17
N GLU A 73 3.98 13.73 -8.63
CA GLU A 73 4.14 12.31 -8.83
C GLU A 73 4.38 11.63 -7.49
N ILE A 74 3.80 10.45 -7.28
CA ILE A 74 4.10 9.58 -6.15
C ILE A 74 4.86 8.36 -6.66
N SER A 75 5.96 8.02 -6.00
CA SER A 75 6.73 6.81 -6.26
C SER A 75 6.82 6.00 -4.99
N ILE A 76 6.38 4.75 -5.03
CA ILE A 76 6.38 3.84 -3.89
C ILE A 76 7.23 2.63 -4.24
N SER A 77 8.18 2.32 -3.36
CA SER A 77 9.00 1.09 -3.44
C SER A 77 8.78 0.28 -2.17
N ILE A 78 8.41 -0.97 -2.34
CA ILE A 78 8.16 -1.91 -1.23
C ILE A 78 9.11 -3.09 -1.39
N GLU A 79 9.92 -3.32 -0.36
CA GLU A 79 10.91 -4.39 -0.32
C GLU A 79 10.58 -5.37 0.80
N GLU A 80 10.46 -6.66 0.47
CA GLU A 80 10.24 -7.72 1.45
C GLU A 80 11.50 -7.95 2.31
N LYS A 81 11.33 -7.95 3.62
CA LYS A 81 12.29 -8.41 4.63
C LYS A 81 11.79 -9.72 5.27
N ILE A 82 12.46 -10.20 6.30
CA ILE A 82 12.10 -11.46 6.97
C ILE A 82 10.70 -11.37 7.58
N ASP A 83 10.43 -10.34 8.39
CA ASP A 83 9.20 -10.22 9.19
C ASP A 83 8.33 -9.01 8.80
N TRP A 84 8.82 -8.13 7.91
CA TRP A 84 8.13 -6.92 7.49
C TRP A 84 8.43 -6.57 6.04
N PHE A 85 7.74 -5.54 5.55
CA PHE A 85 8.06 -4.85 4.30
C PHE A 85 8.65 -3.48 4.64
N ASP A 86 9.81 -3.15 4.08
CA ASP A 86 10.31 -1.78 4.08
C ASP A 86 9.60 -0.99 2.98
N ILE A 87 9.03 0.15 3.36
CA ILE A 87 8.33 1.04 2.45
C ILE A 87 9.17 2.30 2.28
N LYS A 88 9.50 2.59 1.05
CA LYS A 88 10.09 3.86 0.64
C LYS A 88 9.11 4.53 -0.31
N ALA A 89 8.61 5.68 0.06
CA ALA A 89 7.77 6.47 -0.81
C ALA A 89 8.24 7.92 -0.83
N ILE A 90 8.21 8.49 -2.01
CA ILE A 90 8.63 9.87 -2.27
C ILE A 90 7.50 10.51 -3.08
N ILE A 91 7.09 11.70 -2.69
CA ILE A 91 6.22 12.53 -3.50
C ILE A 91 7.06 13.66 -4.09
N LYS A 92 6.95 13.81 -5.41
CA LYS A 92 7.64 14.84 -6.17
C LYS A 92 6.67 15.94 -6.56
N PHE A 93 7.08 17.18 -6.34
CA PHE A 93 6.43 18.36 -6.86
C PHE A 93 7.44 19.06 -7.80
N GLY A 94 7.44 18.68 -9.08
CA GLY A 94 8.51 19.05 -10.01
C GLY A 94 9.87 18.54 -9.52
N ASP A 95 10.79 19.47 -9.20
CA ASP A 95 12.13 19.12 -8.73
C ASP A 95 12.23 18.91 -7.20
N TYR A 96 11.13 19.12 -6.47
CA TYR A 96 11.10 18.97 -5.00
C TYR A 96 10.63 17.59 -4.60
N GLU A 97 11.41 16.93 -3.75
CA GLU A 97 11.09 15.62 -3.19
C GLU A 97 10.67 15.76 -1.73
N ILE A 98 9.50 15.23 -1.40
CA ILE A 98 8.96 15.20 -0.03
C ILE A 98 8.95 13.77 0.47
N PRO A 99 9.62 13.46 1.60
CA PRO A 99 9.65 12.11 2.16
C PRO A 99 8.26 11.64 2.60
N PHE A 100 8.00 10.35 2.45
CA PHE A 100 6.75 9.69 2.83
C PHE A 100 6.31 9.98 4.27
N LEU A 101 7.24 10.00 5.22
CA LEU A 101 6.92 10.23 6.64
C LEU A 101 6.29 11.60 6.88
N GLU A 102 6.74 12.62 6.16
CA GLU A 102 6.18 13.97 6.25
C GLU A 102 4.75 13.98 5.68
N ILE A 103 4.58 13.40 4.51
CA ILE A 103 3.26 13.28 3.86
C ILE A 103 2.29 12.45 4.71
N ARG A 104 2.75 11.33 5.26
CA ARG A 104 1.95 10.50 6.16
C ARG A 104 1.38 11.31 7.33
N ASN A 105 2.24 12.10 7.98
CA ASN A 105 1.81 12.92 9.10
C ASN A 105 0.78 13.99 8.69
N LEU A 106 0.94 14.60 7.53
CA LEU A 106 -0.05 15.54 6.99
C LEU A 106 -1.40 14.85 6.73
N ILE A 107 -1.40 13.75 6.00
CA ILE A 107 -2.63 13.01 5.66
C ILE A 107 -3.33 12.47 6.91
N THR A 108 -2.59 11.91 7.86
CA THR A 108 -3.20 11.38 9.11
C THR A 108 -3.80 12.48 9.98
N ASN A 109 -3.31 13.73 9.85
CA ASN A 109 -3.87 14.90 10.51
C ASN A 109 -4.98 15.60 9.68
N GLY A 110 -5.39 15.02 8.56
CA GLY A 110 -6.41 15.58 7.68
C GLY A 110 -5.94 16.82 6.91
N GLN A 111 -4.63 16.98 6.74
CA GLN A 111 -4.02 18.08 5.99
C GLN A 111 -3.58 17.58 4.61
N ASN A 112 -3.81 18.40 3.60
CA ASN A 112 -3.43 18.11 2.21
C ASN A 112 -2.44 19.14 1.65
N GLU A 113 -2.09 20.18 2.42
CA GLU A 113 -1.12 21.21 2.02
C GLU A 113 0.29 20.87 2.55
N VAL A 114 1.28 20.87 1.67
CA VAL A 114 2.70 20.75 2.01
C VAL A 114 3.45 21.98 1.58
N ARG A 115 4.27 22.58 2.48
CA ARG A 115 5.08 23.74 2.14
C ARG A 115 6.38 23.29 1.48
N LEU A 116 6.57 23.70 0.22
CA LEU A 116 7.77 23.41 -0.55
C LEU A 116 8.94 24.34 -0.16
N PRO A 117 10.20 23.95 -0.41
CA PRO A 117 11.38 24.75 -0.08
C PRO A 117 11.43 26.15 -0.71
N ASN A 118 10.78 26.36 -1.84
CA ASN A 118 10.65 27.64 -2.51
C ASN A 118 9.53 28.55 -1.93
N GLY A 119 8.84 28.08 -0.88
CA GLY A 119 7.75 28.80 -0.23
C GLY A 119 6.38 28.60 -0.89
N GLN A 120 6.28 27.88 -2.01
CA GLN A 120 5.02 27.48 -2.60
C GLN A 120 4.34 26.39 -1.77
N ILE A 121 3.03 26.23 -1.99
CA ILE A 121 2.22 25.19 -1.34
C ILE A 121 1.92 24.11 -2.39
N GLY A 122 2.37 22.88 -2.14
CA GLY A 122 1.98 21.71 -2.89
C GLY A 122 0.69 21.14 -2.31
N ILE A 123 -0.25 20.74 -3.16
CA ILE A 123 -1.48 20.07 -2.77
C ILE A 123 -1.35 18.58 -3.03
N ILE A 124 -1.56 17.78 -1.99
CA ILE A 124 -1.62 16.34 -2.10
C ILE A 124 -2.99 15.97 -2.66
N PRO A 125 -3.07 15.29 -3.82
CA PRO A 125 -4.33 14.87 -4.39
C PRO A 125 -5.15 14.01 -3.42
N SER A 126 -6.45 14.27 -3.31
CA SER A 126 -7.35 13.48 -2.46
C SER A 126 -7.42 12.03 -2.91
N SER A 127 -7.31 11.79 -4.22
CA SER A 127 -7.23 10.45 -4.82
C SER A 127 -6.06 9.63 -4.25
N TRP A 128 -4.89 10.26 -4.01
CA TRP A 128 -3.75 9.57 -3.40
C TRP A 128 -3.98 9.28 -1.91
N ALA A 129 -4.60 10.23 -1.21
CA ALA A 129 -4.93 10.03 0.20
C ALA A 129 -5.88 8.84 0.39
N GLU A 130 -6.87 8.68 -0.47
CA GLU A 130 -7.79 7.54 -0.46
C GLU A 130 -7.12 6.23 -0.91
N GLN A 131 -6.40 6.26 -2.02
CA GLN A 131 -5.74 5.10 -2.63
C GLN A 131 -4.70 4.47 -1.70
N TYR A 132 -3.90 5.29 -1.02
CA TYR A 132 -2.82 4.83 -0.15
C TYR A 132 -3.18 4.92 1.34
N LYS A 133 -4.45 5.17 1.68
CA LYS A 133 -4.93 5.33 3.07
C LYS A 133 -4.47 4.21 3.98
N ASP A 134 -4.68 2.97 3.57
CA ASP A 134 -4.34 1.80 4.37
C ASP A 134 -2.82 1.68 4.55
N LEU A 135 -2.04 1.99 3.51
CA LEU A 135 -0.59 2.03 3.59
C LEU A 135 -0.13 3.08 4.61
N PHE A 136 -0.74 4.27 4.60
CA PHE A 136 -0.44 5.33 5.57
C PHE A 136 -0.83 4.95 6.99
N MET A 137 -1.98 4.31 7.17
CA MET A 137 -2.49 3.94 8.49
C MET A 137 -1.70 2.79 9.13
N PHE A 138 -1.40 1.74 8.38
CA PHE A 138 -0.79 0.52 8.92
C PHE A 138 0.74 0.51 8.90
N SER A 139 1.37 1.48 8.21
CA SER A 139 2.82 1.60 8.25
C SER A 139 3.30 2.25 9.55
N GLU A 140 4.34 1.69 10.14
CA GLU A 140 4.97 2.19 11.35
C GLU A 140 6.28 2.92 11.03
N PRO A 141 6.49 4.15 11.52
CA PRO A 141 7.75 4.86 11.36
C PRO A 141 8.80 4.27 12.31
N ILE A 142 9.86 3.70 11.77
CA ILE A 142 10.98 3.16 12.55
C ILE A 142 12.29 3.72 12.00
N LYS A 143 13.00 4.54 12.80
CA LYS A 143 14.31 5.12 12.48
C LYS A 143 14.39 5.85 11.13
N GLY A 144 13.32 6.55 10.74
CA GLY A 144 13.27 7.31 9.50
C GLY A 144 12.80 6.51 8.27
N GLU A 145 12.52 5.22 8.43
CA GLU A 145 11.89 4.35 7.44
C GLU A 145 10.45 4.04 7.82
N SER A 146 9.63 3.63 6.86
CA SER A 146 8.28 3.13 7.12
C SER A 146 8.27 1.63 6.96
N ARG A 147 7.69 0.92 7.92
CA ARG A 147 7.58 -0.53 7.90
C ARG A 147 6.13 -0.97 7.95
N LEU A 148 5.82 -1.99 7.19
CA LEU A 148 4.54 -2.66 7.19
C LEU A 148 4.75 -4.11 7.63
N GLN A 149 3.97 -4.54 8.61
CA GLN A 149 4.06 -5.92 9.10
C GLN A 149 3.67 -6.92 8.02
N LYS A 150 4.30 -8.08 8.02
CA LYS A 150 4.15 -9.08 6.93
C LYS A 150 2.73 -9.61 6.76
N TYR A 151 1.93 -9.61 7.82
CA TYR A 151 0.52 -10.01 7.74
C TYR A 151 -0.37 -9.04 6.95
N HIS A 152 0.13 -7.84 6.62
CA HIS A 152 -0.54 -6.92 5.71
C HIS A 152 -0.18 -7.15 4.22
N VAL A 153 0.28 -8.34 3.88
CA VAL A 153 0.67 -8.71 2.50
C VAL A 153 -0.42 -8.41 1.45
N ALA A 154 -1.69 -8.53 1.83
CA ALA A 154 -2.81 -8.20 0.95
C ALA A 154 -2.83 -6.72 0.52
N LEU A 155 -2.42 -5.78 1.40
CA LEU A 155 -2.29 -4.37 1.03
C LEU A 155 -1.17 -4.15 0.00
N VAL A 156 -0.06 -4.87 0.18
CA VAL A 156 1.07 -4.82 -0.77
C VAL A 156 0.67 -5.38 -2.13
N GLN A 157 -0.20 -6.39 -2.17
CA GLN A 157 -0.73 -6.95 -3.40
C GLN A 157 -1.57 -5.94 -4.18
N ASN A 158 -2.48 -5.25 -3.52
CA ASN A 158 -3.33 -4.25 -4.15
C ASN A 158 -2.51 -3.12 -4.80
N LEU A 159 -1.35 -2.80 -4.22
CA LEU A 159 -0.45 -1.77 -4.74
C LEU A 159 0.41 -2.25 -5.92
N LYS A 160 0.59 -3.56 -6.11
CA LYS A 160 1.42 -4.11 -7.20
C LYS A 160 0.87 -3.79 -8.60
N ASP A 161 -0.43 -3.65 -8.73
CA ASP A 161 -1.10 -3.39 -10.00
C ASP A 161 -1.13 -1.89 -10.33
N GLU A 162 -0.60 -1.04 -9.44
CA GLU A 162 -0.53 0.40 -9.62
C GLU A 162 0.72 0.82 -10.40
N HIS A 163 0.57 1.73 -11.36
CA HIS A 163 1.67 2.20 -12.21
C HIS A 163 2.79 2.88 -11.44
N ASN A 164 2.49 3.41 -10.25
CA ASN A 164 3.40 4.21 -9.42
C ASN A 164 4.07 3.40 -8.30
N ALA A 165 3.80 2.09 -8.20
CA ALA A 165 4.34 1.24 -7.15
C ALA A 165 5.27 0.17 -7.72
N GLN A 166 6.52 0.15 -7.23
CA GLN A 166 7.47 -0.92 -7.49
C GLN A 166 7.51 -1.86 -6.28
N VAL A 167 6.98 -3.07 -6.45
CA VAL A 167 6.93 -4.08 -5.38
C VAL A 167 7.92 -5.19 -5.66
N THR A 168 8.92 -5.31 -4.80
CA THR A 168 9.90 -6.39 -4.85
C THR A 168 9.55 -7.44 -3.80
N MET A 169 9.06 -8.59 -4.27
CA MET A 169 8.69 -9.73 -3.42
C MET A 169 9.46 -10.98 -3.82
N SER A 170 9.76 -11.82 -2.84
CA SER A 170 10.36 -13.13 -3.07
C SER A 170 9.41 -14.04 -3.90
N ARG A 171 9.98 -15.02 -4.60
CA ARG A 171 9.19 -16.07 -5.28
C ARG A 171 8.28 -16.82 -4.31
N ARG A 172 8.74 -16.95 -3.07
CA ARG A 172 8.03 -17.62 -1.98
C ARG A 172 6.75 -16.90 -1.62
N LEU A 173 6.83 -15.56 -1.40
CA LEU A 173 5.65 -14.77 -1.07
C LEU A 173 4.66 -14.66 -2.24
N LYS A 174 5.16 -14.64 -3.49
CA LYS A 174 4.30 -14.73 -4.68
C LYS A 174 3.49 -16.02 -4.70
N LYS A 175 4.10 -17.18 -4.35
CA LYS A 175 3.39 -18.46 -4.20
C LYS A 175 2.28 -18.39 -3.16
N LEU A 176 2.49 -17.70 -2.03
CA LEU A 176 1.45 -17.53 -1.01
C LEU A 176 0.23 -16.78 -1.56
N MET A 177 0.44 -15.80 -2.43
CA MET A 177 -0.64 -14.99 -2.99
C MET A 177 -1.43 -15.74 -4.07
N ASP A 178 -0.76 -16.62 -4.79
CA ASP A 178 -1.34 -17.39 -5.90
C ASP A 178 -1.82 -18.79 -5.47
N PHE A 179 -1.75 -19.13 -4.16
CA PHE A 179 -2.12 -20.45 -3.72
C PHE A 179 -3.63 -20.70 -3.86
N THR A 180 -4.00 -21.85 -4.38
CA THR A 180 -5.39 -22.30 -4.51
C THR A 180 -5.70 -23.47 -3.59
N LYS A 181 -4.67 -24.20 -3.15
CA LYS A 181 -4.80 -25.40 -2.32
C LYS A 181 -3.55 -25.63 -1.49
N ILE A 182 -3.75 -26.02 -0.23
CA ILE A 182 -2.67 -26.49 0.65
C ILE A 182 -2.37 -27.95 0.27
N GLU A 183 -1.09 -28.23 0.01
CA GLU A 183 -0.63 -29.56 -0.35
C GLU A 183 -0.70 -30.51 0.84
N ASP A 184 -1.05 -31.76 0.56
CA ASP A 184 -1.05 -32.80 1.59
C ASP A 184 0.40 -33.27 1.87
N GLN A 185 0.88 -33.03 3.09
CA GLN A 185 2.22 -33.38 3.54
C GLN A 185 2.20 -34.74 4.25
N LYS A 186 3.25 -35.53 4.10
CA LYS A 186 3.41 -36.77 4.85
C LYS A 186 3.63 -36.47 6.32
N LEU A 187 3.06 -37.31 7.19
CA LEU A 187 3.37 -37.27 8.61
C LEU A 187 4.84 -37.64 8.84
N PRO A 188 5.49 -37.03 9.86
CA PRO A 188 6.87 -37.37 10.21
C PRO A 188 7.00 -38.84 10.64
N SER A 189 8.12 -39.46 10.34
CA SER A 189 8.34 -40.90 10.56
C SER A 189 8.35 -41.32 12.03
N GLY A 190 8.78 -40.42 12.90
CA GLY A 190 8.76 -40.61 14.36
C GLY A 190 7.39 -40.40 15.02
N PHE A 191 6.40 -39.91 14.27
CA PHE A 191 5.05 -39.72 14.81
C PHE A 191 4.28 -41.04 14.80
N LYS A 192 4.02 -41.60 16.00
CA LYS A 192 3.39 -42.91 16.22
C LYS A 192 1.87 -42.82 16.42
N GLY A 193 1.20 -41.99 15.70
CA GLY A 193 -0.24 -41.78 15.82
C GLY A 193 -0.91 -41.62 14.46
N GLU A 194 -2.23 -41.64 14.48
CA GLU A 194 -3.07 -41.32 13.32
C GLU A 194 -3.80 -40.00 13.57
N LEU A 195 -3.69 -39.07 12.64
CA LEU A 195 -4.47 -37.85 12.66
C LEU A 195 -5.82 -38.06 11.96
N ARG A 196 -6.89 -37.59 12.59
CA ARG A 196 -8.20 -37.52 11.92
C ARG A 196 -8.09 -36.52 10.73
N PRO A 197 -8.99 -36.63 9.72
CA PRO A 197 -8.89 -35.79 8.52
C PRO A 197 -8.75 -34.29 8.80
N TYR A 198 -9.50 -33.73 9.74
CA TYR A 198 -9.42 -32.33 10.12
C TYR A 198 -8.11 -31.98 10.84
N GLN A 199 -7.59 -32.88 11.68
CA GLN A 199 -6.28 -32.71 12.36
C GLN A 199 -5.14 -32.74 11.34
N LYS A 200 -5.24 -33.61 10.33
CA LYS A 200 -4.30 -33.65 9.22
C LYS A 200 -4.33 -32.37 8.39
N ALA A 201 -5.53 -31.85 8.14
CA ALA A 201 -5.68 -30.55 7.48
C ALA A 201 -5.05 -29.40 8.30
N GLY A 202 -5.23 -29.40 9.62
CA GLY A 202 -4.58 -28.43 10.51
C GLY A 202 -3.05 -28.56 10.54
N PHE A 203 -2.53 -29.77 10.54
CA PHE A 203 -1.08 -30.03 10.39
C PHE A 203 -0.53 -29.48 9.07
N ASN A 204 -1.17 -29.78 7.94
CA ASN A 204 -0.79 -29.27 6.63
C ASN A 204 -0.82 -27.75 6.59
N TRP A 205 -1.86 -27.15 7.20
CA TRP A 205 -2.00 -25.69 7.29
C TRP A 205 -0.89 -25.04 8.12
N MET A 206 -0.52 -25.62 9.26
CA MET A 206 0.58 -25.12 10.07
C MET A 206 1.93 -25.21 9.33
N LEU A 207 2.19 -26.30 8.62
CA LEU A 207 3.38 -26.43 7.77
C LEU A 207 3.39 -25.40 6.64
N PHE A 208 2.26 -25.18 5.98
CA PHE A 208 2.11 -24.16 4.98
C PHE A 208 2.43 -22.76 5.54
N LEU A 209 1.89 -22.39 6.70
CA LEU A 209 2.20 -21.11 7.33
C LEU A 209 3.67 -21.00 7.70
N ASN A 210 4.26 -22.07 8.25
CA ASN A 210 5.68 -22.11 8.60
C ASN A 210 6.59 -21.93 7.37
N GLU A 211 6.23 -22.53 6.23
CA GLU A 211 6.92 -22.29 4.97
C GLU A 211 7.04 -20.80 4.64
N PHE A 212 6.06 -19.97 4.98
CA PHE A 212 6.03 -18.53 4.71
C PHE A 212 6.44 -17.66 5.90
N ASN A 213 6.94 -18.25 6.99
CA ASN A 213 7.26 -17.57 8.26
C ASN A 213 6.07 -16.82 8.86
N PHE A 214 4.87 -17.37 8.76
CA PHE A 214 3.68 -16.88 9.45
C PHE A 214 3.47 -17.65 10.75
N GLY A 215 3.01 -16.94 11.78
CA GLY A 215 2.47 -17.58 12.99
C GLY A 215 1.11 -18.21 12.70
N ALA A 216 0.74 -19.19 13.53
CA ALA A 216 -0.55 -19.86 13.47
C ALA A 216 -1.30 -19.73 14.80
N CYS A 217 -2.63 -19.65 14.73
CA CYS A 217 -3.51 -19.77 15.88
C CYS A 217 -4.46 -20.93 15.65
N LEU A 218 -4.24 -22.06 16.34
CA LEU A 218 -5.11 -23.24 16.24
C LEU A 218 -6.28 -23.09 17.22
N ALA A 219 -7.40 -22.55 16.76
CA ALA A 219 -8.56 -22.16 17.54
C ALA A 219 -9.70 -23.20 17.56
N ASP A 220 -9.39 -24.48 17.34
CA ASP A 220 -10.35 -25.57 17.45
C ASP A 220 -10.98 -25.65 18.86
N ASP A 221 -12.16 -26.22 18.98
CA ASP A 221 -12.83 -26.45 20.26
C ASP A 221 -12.00 -27.35 21.20
N MET A 222 -12.30 -27.28 22.49
CA MET A 222 -11.66 -28.13 23.50
C MET A 222 -11.90 -29.61 23.18
N GLY A 223 -10.87 -30.45 23.32
CA GLY A 223 -10.97 -31.88 23.07
C GLY A 223 -10.75 -32.33 21.63
N LEU A 224 -10.64 -31.41 20.65
CA LEU A 224 -10.44 -31.79 19.25
C LEU A 224 -8.97 -32.12 18.91
N GLY A 225 -8.10 -32.19 19.91
CA GLY A 225 -6.73 -32.70 19.73
C GLY A 225 -5.77 -31.68 19.15
N LYS A 226 -5.83 -30.40 19.57
CA LYS A 226 -4.83 -29.40 19.25
C LYS A 226 -3.41 -29.83 19.60
N THR A 227 -3.26 -30.49 20.76
CA THR A 227 -1.96 -30.99 21.24
C THR A 227 -1.34 -32.00 20.27
N ILE A 228 -2.11 -32.98 19.75
CA ILE A 228 -1.56 -33.97 18.83
C ILE A 228 -1.16 -33.38 17.48
N GLN A 229 -1.88 -32.37 17.01
CA GLN A 229 -1.52 -31.61 15.82
C GLN A 229 -0.19 -30.84 16.03
N THR A 230 -0.04 -30.21 17.20
CA THR A 230 1.20 -29.51 17.58
C THR A 230 2.39 -30.47 17.72
N LEU A 231 2.18 -31.64 18.34
CA LEU A 231 3.23 -32.67 18.44
C LEU A 231 3.66 -33.18 17.09
N ALA A 232 2.73 -33.39 16.14
CA ALA A 232 3.07 -33.77 14.77
C ALA A 232 3.93 -32.70 14.06
N LEU A 233 3.59 -31.41 14.27
CA LEU A 233 4.40 -30.30 13.75
C LEU A 233 5.80 -30.26 14.35
N LEU A 234 5.91 -30.36 15.69
CA LEU A 234 7.22 -30.37 16.38
C LEU A 234 8.10 -31.54 15.96
N GLN A 235 7.48 -32.73 15.77
CA GLN A 235 8.21 -33.90 15.27
C GLN A 235 8.70 -33.70 13.84
N HIS A 236 7.88 -33.08 12.99
CA HIS A 236 8.26 -32.73 11.62
C HIS A 236 9.46 -31.78 11.60
N GLU A 237 9.43 -30.72 12.41
CA GLU A 237 10.52 -29.75 12.51
C GLU A 237 11.81 -30.42 13.02
N HIS A 238 11.71 -31.31 13.99
CA HIS A 238 12.85 -32.05 14.53
C HIS A 238 13.50 -32.98 13.49
N GLU A 239 12.68 -33.65 12.65
CA GLU A 239 13.20 -34.52 11.58
C GLU A 239 13.81 -33.74 10.43
N THR A 240 13.24 -32.57 10.13
CA THR A 240 13.69 -31.73 9.01
C THR A 240 14.92 -30.90 9.38
N ASN A 241 14.99 -30.44 10.64
CA ASN A 241 16.07 -29.63 11.16
C ASN A 241 16.54 -30.13 12.54
N THR A 242 17.48 -31.06 12.53
CA THR A 242 17.98 -31.74 13.74
C THR A 242 18.66 -30.80 14.75
N GLN A 243 18.98 -29.58 14.38
CA GLN A 243 19.58 -28.57 15.30
C GLN A 243 18.53 -27.60 15.86
N SER A 244 17.25 -27.73 15.49
CA SER A 244 16.21 -26.85 15.98
C SER A 244 15.84 -27.17 17.43
N THR A 245 15.68 -26.12 18.23
CA THR A 245 15.14 -26.22 19.60
C THR A 245 13.78 -25.55 19.64
N SER A 246 12.79 -26.24 20.18
CA SER A 246 11.44 -25.71 20.34
C SER A 246 11.21 -25.28 21.77
N LEU A 247 10.62 -24.09 21.96
CA LEU A 247 10.19 -23.57 23.26
C LEU A 247 8.68 -23.72 23.42
N LEU A 248 8.25 -24.48 24.44
CA LEU A 248 6.85 -24.64 24.80
C LEU A 248 6.54 -23.80 26.04
N ILE A 249 5.55 -22.90 25.94
CA ILE A 249 5.09 -22.07 27.05
C ILE A 249 3.65 -22.49 27.38
N MET A 250 3.44 -22.93 28.62
CA MET A 250 2.16 -23.46 29.07
C MET A 250 1.91 -23.22 30.56
N PRO A 251 0.67 -23.30 31.04
CA PRO A 251 0.36 -23.33 32.49
C PRO A 251 1.02 -24.52 33.18
N THR A 252 1.47 -24.33 34.39
CA THR A 252 2.17 -25.39 35.18
C THR A 252 1.34 -26.67 35.34
N SER A 253 0.04 -26.58 35.37
CA SER A 253 -0.88 -27.74 35.44
C SER A 253 -0.81 -28.64 34.20
N LEU A 254 -0.31 -28.16 33.08
CA LEU A 254 -0.21 -28.92 31.84
C LEU A 254 1.18 -29.51 31.60
N VAL A 255 2.20 -29.07 32.35
CA VAL A 255 3.60 -29.51 32.16
C VAL A 255 3.72 -31.03 32.25
N TYR A 256 3.05 -31.65 33.23
CA TYR A 256 3.08 -33.08 33.38
C TYR A 256 2.53 -33.83 32.15
N ASN A 257 1.43 -33.36 31.58
CA ASN A 257 0.81 -33.96 30.40
C ASN A 257 1.66 -33.84 29.11
N TRP A 258 2.56 -32.85 29.05
CA TRP A 258 3.47 -32.68 27.95
C TRP A 258 4.82 -33.40 28.11
N HIS A 259 5.12 -33.83 29.33
CA HIS A 259 6.36 -34.56 29.67
C HIS A 259 6.22 -36.08 29.47
N MET A 260 4.99 -36.61 29.67
CA MET A 260 4.68 -38.05 29.52
C MET A 260 4.49 -38.45 28.08
#